data_9ec165f78b520c29ca27803b33f1ef04
#
_entry.id   9ec165f78b520c29ca27803b33f1ef04
#
_cell.length_a   1.000
_cell.length_b   1.000
_cell.length_c   1.000
_cell.angle_alpha   90.00
_cell.angle_beta   90.00
_cell.angle_gamma   90.00
#
_symmetry.space_group_name_H-M   'P 1'
#
loop_
_entity.id
_entity.type
_entity.pdbx_description
1 polymer ?
#
loop_
_entity_poly.entity_id
_entity_poly.type
_entity_poly.pdbx_seq_one_letter_code
_entity_poly.pdbx_strand_id
1 'polypeptide(L)'
;MALGIYLNSSSFNGKGGEHFELRLTYSLGEYNQASNTRNITKYLYFIAKDNYSAGGSKFTGYIDGVAVGTGTSLGKNQELLVGQKTDPIEYNNDGTKSISYSALIDTPWTLGDASVSDTLQLPQVNRISTFNFANYQMIDIEDTLSILINKYVNSYTNKLIVLSSDRNSVYRTVDNVLNGYELTFTEEELNKIYASSSNTNNAYFVLRLETYDGNTKIGQVETGYYGYITSANPTVVVAIEETDSKISEFLGSTSAVNIIKGLSKPKITVTPTLKKNATLKSILVTCNDGQSITKISAPYEFSFNNVGGAKFDITVTDSRNNFVKYQINSSLLDYLPVKILSFSFERESSVSNNFTLNAEVEAFSGSINGQANTISAMWRVNSGEWTNIASGFTFENNKITISDLELTNALSYSQSGIFDFYVKDLLSEDKDAKPVSPGTPTVDIGKSDFQVNGSLFVADILAQNKKNVMNEIYKRTECITASILAKQDISSNYIVNLNTVLNNNTDSKLTLVNGKIKIGAGVEIVEVTGNLMVDNITGSGGYVWGRIAKFKETDAGVEWVDTISSSISFMTNVSSAHLSTPCPSRILNVQEGDLIGFVADKSGFNDVVPYLRALKDATWLQVRILK
;
A
#
# COMPACT_ATOMS: atom_id res chain seq x y z
N MET A 1 -67.72 -21.51 6.89
CA MET A 1 -67.07 -22.42 5.90
C MET A 1 -65.90 -23.05 6.58
N ALA A 2 -65.84 -24.38 6.63
CA ALA A 2 -64.75 -25.09 7.32
C ALA A 2 -63.38 -24.75 6.70
N LEU A 3 -62.40 -24.55 7.55
CA LEU A 3 -61.02 -24.31 7.11
C LEU A 3 -60.38 -25.62 6.61
N GLY A 4 -59.68 -25.56 5.50
CA GLY A 4 -58.86 -26.69 4.97
C GLY A 4 -59.64 -27.64 4.03
N ILE A 5 -58.93 -28.69 3.62
CA ILE A 5 -59.40 -29.75 2.75
C ILE A 5 -60.12 -30.80 3.58
N TYR A 6 -61.28 -31.29 3.15
CA TYR A 6 -61.99 -32.37 3.81
C TYR A 6 -61.10 -33.61 3.93
N LEU A 7 -61.08 -34.18 5.14
CA LEU A 7 -60.28 -35.37 5.43
C LEU A 7 -61.22 -36.58 5.76
N ASN A 8 -62.06 -36.42 6.76
CA ASN A 8 -62.98 -37.51 7.15
C ASN A 8 -64.09 -36.95 8.03
N SER A 9 -65.15 -37.69 8.17
CA SER A 9 -66.25 -37.37 9.10
C SER A 9 -66.88 -38.63 9.70
N SER A 10 -67.56 -38.44 10.81
CA SER A 10 -68.32 -39.47 11.46
C SER A 10 -69.52 -38.89 12.17
N SER A 11 -70.62 -39.62 12.23
CA SER A 11 -71.75 -39.29 13.07
C SER A 11 -71.53 -39.79 14.50
N PHE A 12 -72.20 -39.21 15.45
CA PHE A 12 -72.15 -39.61 16.86
C PHE A 12 -72.92 -40.92 17.04
N ASN A 13 -72.47 -41.76 17.99
CA ASN A 13 -72.94 -43.15 18.15
C ASN A 13 -74.10 -43.31 19.12
N GLY A 14 -74.55 -42.21 19.78
CA GLY A 14 -75.63 -42.22 20.73
C GLY A 14 -76.98 -41.76 20.14
N LYS A 15 -77.98 -41.57 21.03
CA LYS A 15 -79.36 -41.21 20.64
C LYS A 15 -79.39 -39.78 20.06
N GLY A 16 -79.83 -39.65 18.80
CA GLY A 16 -79.88 -38.36 18.09
C GLY A 16 -78.52 -37.97 17.47
N GLY A 17 -77.55 -38.86 17.54
CA GLY A 17 -76.20 -38.61 17.00
C GLY A 17 -76.15 -38.48 15.47
N GLU A 18 -77.18 -38.97 14.76
CA GLU A 18 -77.39 -38.82 13.31
C GLU A 18 -77.53 -37.36 12.85
N HIS A 19 -77.96 -36.48 13.75
CA HIS A 19 -78.11 -35.04 13.51
C HIS A 19 -76.79 -34.27 13.65
N PHE A 20 -75.75 -34.92 14.12
CA PHE A 20 -74.46 -34.29 14.37
C PHE A 20 -73.33 -35.00 13.65
N GLU A 21 -72.28 -34.27 13.37
CA GLU A 21 -71.11 -34.77 12.64
C GLU A 21 -69.84 -34.24 13.31
N LEU A 22 -68.90 -35.16 13.56
CA LEU A 22 -67.51 -34.81 13.67
C LEU A 22 -66.96 -34.67 12.26
N ARG A 23 -66.34 -33.57 11.93
CA ARG A 23 -65.63 -33.38 10.68
C ARG A 23 -64.19 -33.00 10.98
N LEU A 24 -63.27 -33.73 10.30
CA LEU A 24 -61.86 -33.41 10.32
C LEU A 24 -61.46 -32.86 8.92
N THR A 25 -60.78 -31.74 8.91
CA THR A 25 -60.17 -31.17 7.69
C THR A 25 -58.68 -30.94 7.93
N TYR A 26 -57.91 -30.68 6.87
CA TYR A 26 -56.49 -30.36 7.01
C TYR A 26 -56.05 -29.26 6.02
N SER A 27 -54.94 -28.60 6.33
CA SER A 27 -54.19 -27.76 5.42
C SER A 27 -52.72 -28.11 5.47
N LEU A 28 -52.03 -27.87 4.34
CA LEU A 28 -50.60 -28.05 4.23
C LEU A 28 -49.91 -26.70 4.17
N GLY A 29 -48.89 -26.51 4.98
CA GLY A 29 -47.95 -25.38 4.91
C GLY A 29 -46.99 -25.50 3.72
N GLU A 30 -46.09 -24.57 3.60
CA GLU A 30 -45.04 -24.62 2.61
C GLU A 30 -44.06 -25.79 2.89
N TYR A 31 -43.58 -26.42 1.83
CA TYR A 31 -42.56 -27.46 1.94
C TYR A 31 -41.19 -26.86 2.15
N ASN A 32 -40.51 -27.26 3.23
CA ASN A 32 -39.13 -26.88 3.49
C ASN A 32 -38.18 -27.92 2.91
N GLN A 33 -37.50 -27.57 1.81
CA GLN A 33 -36.54 -28.43 1.13
C GLN A 33 -35.37 -28.82 2.03
N ALA A 34 -34.87 -27.87 2.86
CA ALA A 34 -33.69 -28.10 3.68
C ALA A 34 -33.91 -29.14 4.79
N SER A 35 -35.04 -29.09 5.44
CA SER A 35 -35.40 -30.05 6.49
C SER A 35 -36.22 -31.23 6.01
N ASN A 36 -36.59 -31.26 4.72
CA ASN A 36 -37.50 -32.26 4.12
C ASN A 36 -38.85 -32.37 4.87
N THR A 37 -39.35 -31.25 5.36
CA THR A 37 -40.55 -31.20 6.19
C THR A 37 -41.62 -30.29 5.61
N ARG A 38 -42.85 -30.58 5.97
CA ARG A 38 -44.02 -29.72 5.75
C ARG A 38 -44.92 -29.77 6.97
N ASN A 39 -45.45 -28.64 7.38
CA ASN A 39 -46.43 -28.64 8.45
C ASN A 39 -47.81 -29.09 7.90
N ILE A 40 -48.47 -29.95 8.65
CA ILE A 40 -49.89 -30.28 8.46
C ILE A 40 -50.69 -29.71 9.65
N THR A 41 -51.70 -28.90 9.34
CA THR A 41 -52.63 -28.43 10.37
C THR A 41 -53.96 -29.13 10.17
N LYS A 42 -54.38 -29.88 11.18
CA LYS A 42 -55.68 -30.55 11.21
C LYS A 42 -56.65 -29.71 12.02
N TYR A 43 -57.85 -29.59 11.51
CA TYR A 43 -58.91 -28.80 12.15
C TYR A 43 -60.07 -29.73 12.47
N LEU A 44 -60.51 -29.72 13.72
CA LEU A 44 -61.62 -30.53 14.20
C LEU A 44 -62.87 -29.67 14.34
N TYR A 45 -63.90 -30.10 13.66
CA TYR A 45 -65.19 -29.41 13.70
C TYR A 45 -66.24 -30.32 14.34
N PHE A 46 -67.15 -29.70 15.13
CA PHE A 46 -68.41 -30.25 15.60
C PHE A 46 -69.53 -29.56 14.85
N ILE A 47 -70.38 -30.29 14.12
CA ILE A 47 -71.38 -29.75 13.18
C ILE A 47 -72.74 -30.26 13.57
N ALA A 48 -73.72 -29.38 13.70
CA ALA A 48 -75.13 -29.70 13.68
C ALA A 48 -75.63 -29.61 12.24
N LYS A 49 -76.00 -30.78 11.67
CA LYS A 49 -76.38 -30.91 10.25
C LYS A 49 -77.79 -30.37 9.92
N ASP A 50 -78.56 -30.17 10.94
CA ASP A 50 -79.93 -29.72 10.79
C ASP A 50 -80.39 -28.87 12.00
N ASN A 51 -81.68 -28.77 12.22
CA ASN A 51 -82.33 -27.87 13.21
C ASN A 51 -82.20 -28.37 14.67
N TYR A 52 -81.27 -29.28 14.95
CA TYR A 52 -80.95 -29.75 16.30
C TYR A 52 -79.79 -28.99 16.93
N SER A 53 -79.81 -28.94 18.25
CA SER A 53 -78.79 -28.36 19.07
C SER A 53 -78.39 -29.35 20.15
N ALA A 54 -77.10 -29.32 20.55
CA ALA A 54 -76.59 -30.15 21.64
C ALA A 54 -75.93 -29.24 22.68
N GLY A 55 -75.98 -29.64 23.98
CA GLY A 55 -75.36 -28.89 25.04
C GLY A 55 -75.73 -29.36 26.44
N GLY A 56 -75.12 -28.75 27.45
CA GLY A 56 -75.38 -28.99 28.87
C GLY A 56 -74.17 -29.30 29.73
N SER A 57 -73.20 -29.97 29.17
CA SER A 57 -71.93 -30.30 29.86
C SER A 57 -70.75 -30.10 28.93
N LYS A 58 -69.57 -30.06 29.49
CA LYS A 58 -68.37 -29.81 28.70
C LYS A 58 -68.03 -31.03 27.86
N PHE A 59 -67.85 -30.84 26.55
CA PHE A 59 -67.25 -31.81 25.65
C PHE A 59 -65.78 -31.48 25.36
N THR A 60 -65.02 -32.47 24.93
CA THR A 60 -63.61 -32.31 24.59
C THR A 60 -63.31 -32.88 23.20
N GLY A 61 -62.61 -32.11 22.38
CA GLY A 61 -62.12 -32.57 21.09
C GLY A 61 -60.66 -32.95 21.15
N TYR A 62 -60.31 -34.06 20.50
CA TYR A 62 -58.98 -34.61 20.41
C TYR A 62 -58.57 -34.76 18.94
N ILE A 63 -57.32 -34.50 18.65
CA ILE A 63 -56.67 -34.85 17.38
C ILE A 63 -55.43 -35.66 17.72
N ASP A 64 -55.31 -36.86 17.13
CA ASP A 64 -54.23 -37.81 17.38
C ASP A 64 -53.97 -38.02 18.90
N GLY A 65 -55.04 -38.19 19.66
CA GLY A 65 -54.98 -38.38 21.10
C GLY A 65 -54.68 -37.13 21.94
N VAL A 66 -54.47 -35.99 21.35
CA VAL A 66 -54.16 -34.72 22.05
C VAL A 66 -55.45 -33.87 22.11
N ALA A 67 -55.79 -33.41 23.31
CA ALA A 67 -56.91 -32.49 23.48
C ALA A 67 -56.63 -31.14 22.80
N VAL A 68 -57.50 -30.72 21.89
CA VAL A 68 -57.31 -29.49 21.06
C VAL A 68 -58.29 -28.38 21.40
N GLY A 69 -59.37 -28.71 22.07
CA GLY A 69 -60.35 -27.71 22.49
C GLY A 69 -61.53 -28.33 23.26
N THR A 70 -62.33 -27.46 23.83
CA THR A 70 -63.52 -27.84 24.60
C THR A 70 -64.63 -26.89 24.32
N GLY A 71 -65.89 -27.35 24.49
CA GLY A 71 -67.08 -26.48 24.43
C GLY A 71 -68.19 -27.04 25.32
N THR A 72 -69.29 -26.29 25.47
CA THR A 72 -70.44 -26.67 26.34
C THR A 72 -71.72 -26.78 25.56
N SER A 73 -71.75 -26.34 24.31
CA SER A 73 -72.95 -26.39 23.48
C SER A 73 -72.62 -26.22 21.99
N LEU A 74 -73.55 -26.70 21.15
CA LEU A 74 -73.57 -26.48 19.71
C LEU A 74 -74.98 -26.04 19.30
N GLY A 75 -75.08 -24.89 18.67
CA GLY A 75 -76.35 -24.37 18.19
C GLY A 75 -76.85 -25.09 16.95
N LYS A 76 -78.15 -24.82 16.61
CA LYS A 76 -78.79 -25.38 15.42
C LYS A 76 -78.11 -24.92 14.15
N ASN A 77 -77.88 -25.87 13.22
CA ASN A 77 -77.20 -25.60 11.95
C ASN A 77 -75.83 -24.92 12.10
N GLN A 78 -75.18 -25.13 13.26
CA GLN A 78 -73.89 -24.54 13.57
C GLN A 78 -72.78 -25.46 13.17
N GLU A 79 -71.75 -24.88 12.63
CA GLU A 79 -70.43 -25.46 12.42
C GLU A 79 -69.44 -24.81 13.42
N LEU A 80 -68.96 -25.57 14.38
CA LEU A 80 -68.06 -25.08 15.44
C LEU A 80 -66.65 -25.66 15.21
N LEU A 81 -65.65 -24.81 15.06
CA LEU A 81 -64.27 -25.24 15.13
C LEU A 81 -63.94 -25.52 16.60
N VAL A 82 -63.77 -26.80 16.95
CA VAL A 82 -63.40 -27.24 18.28
C VAL A 82 -61.95 -26.92 18.61
N GLY A 83 -61.08 -27.12 17.63
CA GLY A 83 -59.66 -26.82 17.77
C GLY A 83 -58.84 -27.32 16.59
N GLN A 84 -57.55 -27.07 16.68
CA GLN A 84 -56.63 -27.48 15.65
C GLN A 84 -55.31 -28.02 16.24
N LYS A 85 -54.63 -28.85 15.47
CA LYS A 85 -53.29 -29.38 15.78
C LYS A 85 -52.40 -29.25 14.58
N THR A 86 -51.21 -28.70 14.78
CA THR A 86 -50.16 -28.60 13.73
C THR A 86 -49.01 -29.48 14.07
N ASP A 87 -48.65 -30.35 13.16
CA ASP A 87 -47.51 -31.26 13.28
C ASP A 87 -46.52 -31.04 12.10
N PRO A 88 -45.24 -30.97 12.34
CA PRO A 88 -44.26 -31.05 11.28
C PRO A 88 -44.14 -32.51 10.80
N ILE A 89 -44.27 -32.70 9.49
CA ILE A 89 -44.22 -34.01 8.85
C ILE A 89 -42.97 -34.10 8.00
N GLU A 90 -42.11 -35.06 8.31
CA GLU A 90 -40.95 -35.40 7.50
C GLU A 90 -41.36 -36.38 6.39
N TYR A 91 -41.01 -36.04 5.13
CA TYR A 91 -41.27 -36.88 3.97
C TYR A 91 -40.21 -37.97 3.83
N ASN A 92 -40.59 -39.09 3.16
CA ASN A 92 -39.66 -40.13 2.74
C ASN A 92 -38.64 -39.57 1.74
N ASN A 93 -37.56 -40.29 1.51
CA ASN A 93 -36.53 -39.89 0.56
C ASN A 93 -37.04 -39.76 -0.90
N ASP A 94 -38.06 -40.49 -1.28
CA ASP A 94 -38.71 -40.42 -2.61
C ASP A 94 -39.78 -39.31 -2.72
N GLY A 95 -39.92 -38.49 -1.70
CA GLY A 95 -40.90 -37.40 -1.62
C GLY A 95 -42.33 -37.86 -1.30
N THR A 96 -42.55 -39.13 -1.00
CA THR A 96 -43.86 -39.65 -0.57
C THR A 96 -44.01 -39.57 0.96
N LYS A 97 -45.24 -39.55 1.42
CA LYS A 97 -45.55 -39.66 2.85
C LYS A 97 -46.97 -40.07 3.09
N SER A 98 -47.16 -41.10 3.92
CA SER A 98 -48.45 -41.46 4.54
C SER A 98 -48.41 -41.09 5.99
N ILE A 99 -49.47 -40.56 6.51
CA ILE A 99 -49.67 -40.30 7.93
C ILE A 99 -50.99 -40.90 8.41
N SER A 100 -50.93 -41.57 9.55
CA SER A 100 -52.15 -41.94 10.27
C SER A 100 -52.71 -40.77 11.00
N TYR A 101 -53.99 -40.66 11.06
CA TYR A 101 -54.66 -39.61 11.83
C TYR A 101 -55.83 -40.21 12.62
N SER A 102 -56.16 -39.53 13.71
CA SER A 102 -57.39 -39.84 14.49
C SER A 102 -58.00 -38.54 15.01
N ALA A 103 -59.29 -38.55 15.14
CA ALA A 103 -59.99 -37.49 15.87
C ALA A 103 -61.14 -38.06 16.63
N LEU A 104 -61.42 -37.44 17.78
CA LEU A 104 -62.51 -37.81 18.67
C LEU A 104 -63.17 -36.55 19.20
N ILE A 105 -64.48 -36.51 19.22
CA ILE A 105 -65.23 -35.61 20.09
C ILE A 105 -65.89 -36.47 21.15
N ASP A 106 -65.38 -36.32 22.36
CA ASP A 106 -65.90 -37.00 23.57
C ASP A 106 -66.92 -36.12 24.22
N THR A 107 -68.16 -36.59 24.28
CA THR A 107 -69.24 -35.85 24.88
C THR A 107 -69.90 -36.62 26.01
N PRO A 108 -70.23 -35.96 27.13
CA PRO A 108 -70.99 -36.56 28.21
C PRO A 108 -72.50 -36.59 27.91
N TRP A 109 -72.91 -36.35 26.68
CA TRP A 109 -74.30 -36.21 26.25
C TRP A 109 -74.86 -37.55 25.72
N THR A 110 -76.16 -37.65 25.66
CA THR A 110 -76.84 -38.85 25.17
C THR A 110 -76.57 -39.13 23.68
N LEU A 111 -76.07 -38.15 22.95
CA LEU A 111 -75.66 -38.32 21.55
C LEU A 111 -74.42 -39.20 21.40
N GLY A 112 -73.69 -39.45 22.51
CA GLY A 112 -72.50 -40.29 22.51
C GLY A 112 -71.29 -39.58 21.88
N ASP A 113 -70.28 -40.34 21.52
CA ASP A 113 -69.05 -39.84 20.95
C ASP A 113 -68.99 -40.05 19.42
N ALA A 114 -68.18 -39.26 18.77
CA ALA A 114 -67.84 -39.49 17.39
C ALA A 114 -66.32 -39.60 17.20
N SER A 115 -65.88 -40.55 16.43
CA SER A 115 -64.46 -40.74 16.15
C SER A 115 -64.21 -41.07 14.69
N VAL A 116 -63.08 -40.66 14.20
CA VAL A 116 -62.55 -41.06 12.89
C VAL A 116 -61.08 -41.42 13.06
N SER A 117 -60.66 -42.43 12.30
CA SER A 117 -59.25 -42.75 12.13
C SER A 117 -59.04 -43.35 10.77
N ASP A 118 -57.95 -42.97 10.10
CA ASP A 118 -57.58 -43.51 8.80
C ASP A 118 -56.14 -43.11 8.47
N THR A 119 -55.70 -43.38 7.26
CA THR A 119 -54.39 -42.96 6.74
C THR A 119 -54.60 -41.99 5.56
N LEU A 120 -53.90 -40.90 5.62
CA LEU A 120 -53.86 -39.90 4.56
C LEU A 120 -52.53 -40.03 3.77
N GLN A 121 -52.68 -40.29 2.47
CA GLN A 121 -51.56 -40.17 1.55
C GLN A 121 -51.36 -38.67 1.21
N LEU A 122 -50.27 -38.09 1.63
CA LEU A 122 -49.97 -36.68 1.34
C LEU A 122 -49.54 -36.52 -0.14
N PRO A 123 -49.80 -35.35 -0.72
CA PRO A 123 -49.25 -35.05 -2.04
C PRO A 123 -47.75 -35.22 -2.05
N GLN A 124 -47.23 -35.93 -3.05
CA GLN A 124 -45.80 -36.15 -3.25
C GLN A 124 -45.11 -34.77 -3.43
N VAL A 125 -43.96 -34.60 -2.80
CA VAL A 125 -43.11 -33.45 -2.96
C VAL A 125 -41.91 -33.77 -3.84
N ASN A 126 -41.55 -32.81 -4.70
CA ASN A 126 -40.38 -32.96 -5.55
C ASN A 126 -39.10 -32.72 -4.72
N ARG A 127 -38.45 -33.81 -4.35
CA ARG A 127 -37.25 -33.73 -3.52
C ARG A 127 -36.04 -33.62 -4.42
N ILE A 128 -35.40 -32.43 -4.40
CA ILE A 128 -34.18 -32.18 -5.16
C ILE A 128 -33.01 -32.97 -4.59
N SER A 129 -32.11 -33.39 -5.48
CA SER A 129 -30.85 -33.99 -5.09
C SER A 129 -29.97 -33.00 -4.30
N THR A 130 -29.22 -33.51 -3.35
CA THR A 130 -28.19 -32.77 -2.64
C THR A 130 -26.82 -33.31 -2.96
N PHE A 131 -25.78 -32.59 -2.62
CA PHE A 131 -24.42 -33.08 -2.77
C PHE A 131 -23.55 -32.69 -1.59
N ASN A 132 -22.49 -33.45 -1.39
CA ASN A 132 -21.43 -33.25 -0.42
C ASN A 132 -20.08 -33.48 -1.10
N PHE A 133 -19.02 -33.13 -0.44
CA PHE A 133 -17.65 -33.43 -0.86
C PHE A 133 -17.10 -34.63 -0.09
N ALA A 134 -16.40 -35.52 -0.78
CA ALA A 134 -15.71 -36.64 -0.12
C ALA A 134 -14.59 -36.13 0.78
N ASN A 135 -13.96 -35.01 0.40
CA ASN A 135 -12.91 -34.34 1.15
C ASN A 135 -13.37 -32.94 1.56
N TYR A 136 -13.60 -32.73 2.85
CA TYR A 136 -13.95 -31.41 3.39
C TYR A 136 -12.74 -30.49 3.61
N GLN A 137 -11.52 -30.98 3.43
CA GLN A 137 -10.32 -30.17 3.58
C GLN A 137 -10.09 -29.38 2.29
N MET A 138 -9.64 -28.12 2.45
CA MET A 138 -9.17 -27.34 1.33
C MET A 138 -8.04 -28.08 0.64
N ILE A 139 -8.21 -28.33 -0.65
CA ILE A 139 -7.24 -28.97 -1.54
C ILE A 139 -6.63 -27.90 -2.45
N ASP A 140 -5.53 -28.24 -3.11
CA ASP A 140 -5.05 -27.41 -4.24
C ASP A 140 -6.13 -27.33 -5.31
N ILE A 141 -6.31 -26.16 -5.90
CA ILE A 141 -7.31 -25.96 -6.95
C ILE A 141 -7.00 -26.80 -8.22
N GLU A 142 -5.78 -27.27 -8.38
CA GLU A 142 -5.35 -28.16 -9.46
C GLU A 142 -5.63 -29.64 -9.16
N ASP A 143 -5.94 -29.97 -7.89
CA ASP A 143 -6.31 -31.34 -7.51
C ASP A 143 -7.74 -31.68 -7.94
N THR A 144 -8.07 -32.96 -7.83
CA THR A 144 -9.41 -33.50 -8.11
C THR A 144 -10.31 -33.36 -6.89
N LEU A 145 -11.46 -32.72 -7.07
CA LEU A 145 -12.52 -32.63 -6.06
C LEU A 145 -13.57 -33.71 -6.30
N SER A 146 -13.73 -34.62 -5.36
CA SER A 146 -14.74 -35.68 -5.44
C SER A 146 -16.09 -35.22 -4.90
N ILE A 147 -17.13 -35.23 -5.75
CA ILE A 147 -18.48 -34.76 -5.47
C ILE A 147 -19.39 -35.94 -5.26
N LEU A 148 -19.92 -36.07 -4.05
CA LEU A 148 -20.88 -37.13 -3.68
C LEU A 148 -22.30 -36.59 -3.81
N ILE A 149 -23.08 -37.16 -4.73
CA ILE A 149 -24.46 -36.75 -5.02
C ILE A 149 -25.44 -37.70 -4.32
N ASN A 150 -26.26 -37.15 -3.45
CA ASN A 150 -27.37 -37.86 -2.82
C ASN A 150 -28.62 -37.68 -3.67
N LYS A 151 -28.93 -38.71 -4.48
CA LYS A 151 -30.12 -38.73 -5.33
C LYS A 151 -31.26 -39.39 -4.56
N TYR A 152 -32.34 -38.64 -4.33
CA TYR A 152 -33.48 -39.15 -3.57
C TYR A 152 -34.54 -39.85 -4.43
N VAL A 153 -34.63 -39.47 -5.70
CA VAL A 153 -35.55 -40.08 -6.66
C VAL A 153 -34.77 -40.65 -7.85
N ASN A 154 -34.86 -41.95 -8.07
CA ASN A 154 -34.01 -42.62 -9.06
C ASN A 154 -34.26 -42.18 -10.51
N SER A 155 -35.48 -41.77 -10.87
CA SER A 155 -35.80 -41.30 -12.22
C SER A 155 -35.25 -39.91 -12.54
N TYR A 156 -34.91 -39.10 -11.52
CA TYR A 156 -34.43 -37.74 -11.73
C TYR A 156 -33.01 -37.73 -12.29
N THR A 157 -32.73 -36.73 -13.08
CA THR A 157 -31.39 -36.47 -13.59
C THR A 157 -30.80 -35.22 -12.92
N ASN A 158 -29.49 -35.15 -12.85
CA ASN A 158 -28.79 -34.03 -12.22
C ASN A 158 -27.86 -33.34 -13.22
N LYS A 159 -27.83 -32.03 -13.19
CA LYS A 159 -26.89 -31.19 -13.92
C LYS A 159 -26.02 -30.42 -12.92
N LEU A 160 -24.70 -30.63 -13.00
CA LEU A 160 -23.73 -29.87 -12.21
C LEU A 160 -23.25 -28.68 -13.03
N ILE A 161 -23.28 -27.50 -12.42
CA ILE A 161 -22.79 -26.25 -12.99
C ILE A 161 -21.72 -25.71 -12.07
N VAL A 162 -20.54 -25.49 -12.58
CA VAL A 162 -19.42 -24.86 -11.89
C VAL A 162 -19.42 -23.37 -12.25
N LEU A 163 -19.58 -22.53 -11.27
CA LEU A 163 -19.75 -21.07 -11.42
C LEU A 163 -18.58 -20.32 -10.82
N SER A 164 -18.34 -19.13 -11.35
CA SER A 164 -17.48 -18.14 -10.70
C SER A 164 -17.99 -17.76 -9.30
N SER A 165 -17.12 -17.17 -8.51
CA SER A 165 -17.44 -16.72 -7.14
C SER A 165 -18.63 -15.76 -7.07
N ASP A 166 -18.80 -14.91 -8.09
CA ASP A 166 -19.91 -13.96 -8.25
C ASP A 166 -21.13 -14.56 -8.97
N ARG A 167 -21.07 -15.82 -9.40
CA ARG A 167 -22.08 -16.56 -10.15
C ARG A 167 -22.39 -16.02 -11.55
N ASN A 168 -21.63 -15.05 -12.04
CA ASN A 168 -21.88 -14.42 -13.35
C ASN A 168 -21.30 -15.19 -14.53
N SER A 169 -20.34 -16.07 -14.26
CA SER A 169 -19.67 -16.87 -15.30
C SER A 169 -19.81 -18.37 -15.01
N VAL A 170 -20.06 -19.14 -16.05
CA VAL A 170 -20.06 -20.60 -16.01
C VAL A 170 -18.69 -21.09 -16.46
N TYR A 171 -18.02 -21.85 -15.59
CA TYR A 171 -16.75 -22.52 -15.93
C TYR A 171 -17.02 -23.82 -16.65
N ARG A 172 -17.96 -24.63 -16.12
CA ARG A 172 -18.32 -25.94 -16.68
C ARG A 172 -19.80 -26.27 -16.43
N THR A 173 -20.37 -27.01 -17.34
CA THR A 173 -21.66 -27.68 -17.18
C THR A 173 -21.48 -29.17 -17.46
N VAL A 174 -22.01 -30.01 -16.58
CA VAL A 174 -22.00 -31.45 -16.70
C VAL A 174 -23.43 -31.96 -16.61
N ASP A 175 -23.98 -32.45 -17.74
CA ASP A 175 -25.30 -33.03 -17.79
C ASP A 175 -25.26 -34.49 -17.30
N ASN A 176 -26.34 -34.96 -16.70
CA ASN A 176 -26.52 -36.30 -16.15
C ASN A 176 -25.39 -36.75 -15.21
N VAL A 177 -24.91 -35.80 -14.38
CA VAL A 177 -23.82 -36.09 -13.45
C VAL A 177 -24.21 -37.20 -12.46
N LEU A 178 -23.29 -38.13 -12.25
CA LEU A 178 -23.47 -39.28 -11.35
C LEU A 178 -22.82 -39.04 -10.01
N ASN A 179 -23.21 -39.84 -9.00
CA ASN A 179 -22.54 -39.84 -7.70
C ASN A 179 -21.07 -40.26 -7.84
N GLY A 180 -20.20 -39.61 -7.10
CA GLY A 180 -18.74 -39.79 -7.16
C GLY A 180 -18.12 -39.11 -8.40
N TYR A 181 -18.68 -37.99 -8.84
CA TYR A 181 -18.11 -37.21 -9.95
C TYR A 181 -16.78 -36.55 -9.50
N GLU A 182 -15.76 -36.83 -10.27
CA GLU A 182 -14.42 -36.25 -10.08
C GLU A 182 -14.28 -34.96 -10.88
N LEU A 183 -14.27 -33.83 -10.18
CA LEU A 183 -14.07 -32.50 -10.77
C LEU A 183 -12.58 -32.14 -10.74
N THR A 184 -11.96 -32.17 -11.92
CA THR A 184 -10.62 -31.63 -12.16
C THR A 184 -10.74 -30.49 -13.16
N PHE A 185 -10.23 -29.30 -12.83
CA PHE A 185 -10.31 -28.14 -13.72
C PHE A 185 -9.35 -28.27 -14.91
N THR A 186 -9.80 -27.86 -16.08
CA THR A 186 -8.94 -27.71 -17.25
C THR A 186 -8.03 -26.47 -17.09
N GLU A 187 -6.97 -26.41 -17.89
CA GLU A 187 -6.07 -25.25 -17.90
C GLU A 187 -6.82 -23.93 -18.21
N GLU A 188 -7.78 -23.95 -19.12
CA GLU A 188 -8.59 -22.78 -19.44
C GLU A 188 -9.43 -22.32 -18.24
N GLU A 189 -10.06 -23.26 -17.53
CA GLU A 189 -10.85 -22.98 -16.33
C GLU A 189 -9.96 -22.46 -15.19
N LEU A 190 -8.80 -23.09 -14.98
CA LEU A 190 -7.81 -22.65 -14.00
C LEU A 190 -7.36 -21.22 -14.27
N ASN A 191 -7.09 -20.87 -15.54
CA ASN A 191 -6.70 -19.51 -15.91
C ASN A 191 -7.78 -18.47 -15.57
N LYS A 192 -9.07 -18.80 -15.75
CA LYS A 192 -10.20 -17.95 -15.35
C LYS A 192 -10.28 -17.79 -13.81
N ILE A 193 -10.09 -18.90 -13.09
CA ILE A 193 -10.07 -18.91 -11.62
C ILE A 193 -8.89 -18.10 -11.10
N TYR A 194 -7.69 -18.27 -11.67
CA TYR A 194 -6.50 -17.51 -11.29
C TYR A 194 -6.66 -16.01 -11.54
N ALA A 195 -7.29 -15.64 -12.67
CA ALA A 195 -7.56 -14.23 -12.97
C ALA A 195 -8.52 -13.58 -11.95
N SER A 196 -9.56 -14.31 -11.53
CA SER A 196 -10.50 -13.83 -10.51
C SER A 196 -9.90 -13.78 -9.09
N SER A 197 -8.80 -14.50 -8.86
CA SER A 197 -8.10 -14.63 -7.57
C SER A 197 -6.65 -14.10 -7.64
N SER A 198 -6.42 -13.05 -8.43
CA SER A 198 -5.06 -12.53 -8.70
C SER A 198 -4.36 -11.94 -7.48
N ASN A 199 -5.06 -11.66 -6.40
CA ASN A 199 -4.57 -11.02 -5.17
C ASN A 199 -4.67 -11.89 -3.91
N THR A 200 -5.05 -13.16 -4.04
CA THR A 200 -5.19 -14.10 -2.93
C THR A 200 -4.74 -15.50 -3.33
N ASN A 201 -4.19 -16.26 -2.39
CA ASN A 201 -3.85 -17.67 -2.58
C ASN A 201 -5.05 -18.61 -2.36
N ASN A 202 -6.25 -18.06 -2.19
CA ASN A 202 -7.48 -18.81 -2.07
C ASN A 202 -8.32 -18.58 -3.32
N ALA A 203 -8.71 -19.66 -3.98
CA ALA A 203 -9.69 -19.65 -5.06
C ALA A 203 -11.05 -20.01 -4.49
N TYR A 204 -12.08 -19.26 -4.86
CA TYR A 204 -13.45 -19.55 -4.49
C TYR A 204 -14.30 -19.72 -5.74
N PHE A 205 -15.09 -20.78 -5.76
CA PHE A 205 -16.08 -21.04 -6.82
C PHE A 205 -17.36 -21.63 -6.22
N VAL A 206 -18.43 -21.62 -6.97
CA VAL A 206 -19.72 -22.14 -6.56
C VAL A 206 -20.10 -23.34 -7.41
N LEU A 207 -20.51 -24.41 -6.75
CA LEU A 207 -21.12 -25.55 -7.38
C LEU A 207 -22.63 -25.46 -7.24
N ARG A 208 -23.35 -25.56 -8.33
CA ARG A 208 -24.80 -25.63 -8.40
C ARG A 208 -25.19 -27.00 -8.95
N LEU A 209 -25.95 -27.74 -8.19
CA LEU A 209 -26.59 -28.99 -8.64
C LEU A 209 -28.04 -28.69 -8.92
N GLU A 210 -28.45 -28.82 -10.15
CA GLU A 210 -29.83 -28.75 -10.61
C GLU A 210 -30.40 -30.15 -10.72
N THR A 211 -31.65 -30.34 -10.28
CA THR A 211 -32.38 -31.62 -10.38
C THR A 211 -33.51 -31.47 -11.36
N TYR A 212 -33.66 -32.45 -12.24
CA TYR A 212 -34.65 -32.48 -13.31
C TYR A 212 -35.52 -33.76 -13.24
N ASP A 213 -36.80 -33.59 -13.52
CA ASP A 213 -37.73 -34.67 -13.86
C ASP A 213 -37.99 -34.59 -15.35
N GLY A 214 -37.39 -35.51 -16.09
CA GLY A 214 -37.29 -35.38 -17.53
C GLY A 214 -36.60 -34.09 -17.95
N ASN A 215 -37.34 -33.23 -18.68
CA ASN A 215 -36.84 -31.92 -19.09
C ASN A 215 -37.22 -30.75 -18.13
N THR A 216 -37.96 -31.06 -17.08
CA THR A 216 -38.45 -30.01 -16.15
C THR A 216 -37.49 -29.87 -14.97
N LYS A 217 -36.93 -28.69 -14.81
CA LYS A 217 -36.13 -28.35 -13.62
C LYS A 217 -37.05 -28.26 -12.40
N ILE A 218 -36.83 -29.11 -11.39
CA ILE A 218 -37.61 -29.14 -10.15
C ILE A 218 -36.96 -28.36 -9.02
N GLY A 219 -35.69 -28.06 -9.13
CA GLY A 219 -34.98 -27.22 -8.18
C GLY A 219 -33.46 -27.31 -8.27
N GLN A 220 -32.80 -26.62 -7.37
CA GLN A 220 -31.33 -26.58 -7.32
C GLN A 220 -30.82 -26.38 -5.89
N VAL A 221 -29.59 -26.79 -5.66
CA VAL A 221 -28.81 -26.50 -4.45
C VAL A 221 -27.45 -25.95 -4.84
N GLU A 222 -26.97 -24.98 -4.09
CA GLU A 222 -25.64 -24.37 -4.30
C GLU A 222 -24.77 -24.54 -3.05
N THR A 223 -23.49 -24.75 -3.29
CA THR A 223 -22.48 -24.74 -2.23
C THR A 223 -21.21 -24.07 -2.75
N GLY A 224 -20.66 -23.12 -1.99
CA GLY A 224 -19.37 -22.53 -2.28
C GLY A 224 -18.24 -23.46 -1.85
N TYR A 225 -17.14 -23.44 -2.58
CA TYR A 225 -15.94 -24.20 -2.28
C TYR A 225 -14.69 -23.31 -2.36
N TYR A 226 -13.76 -23.53 -1.42
CA TYR A 226 -12.46 -22.89 -1.38
C TYR A 226 -11.36 -23.88 -1.70
N GLY A 227 -10.52 -23.56 -2.68
CA GLY A 227 -9.28 -24.26 -2.96
C GLY A 227 -8.07 -23.39 -2.71
N TYR A 228 -6.91 -23.99 -2.48
CA TYR A 228 -5.63 -23.27 -2.42
C TYR A 228 -5.03 -23.11 -3.80
N ILE A 229 -4.37 -21.98 -4.01
CA ILE A 229 -3.49 -21.77 -5.17
C ILE A 229 -2.07 -21.96 -4.65
N THR A 230 -1.55 -23.18 -4.78
CA THR A 230 -0.18 -23.52 -4.35
C THR A 230 0.81 -23.36 -5.51
N SER A 231 2.10 -23.56 -5.25
CA SER A 231 3.16 -23.48 -6.27
C SER A 231 3.13 -22.19 -7.10
N ALA A 232 2.62 -21.11 -6.49
CA ALA A 232 2.40 -19.82 -7.16
C ALA A 232 3.55 -18.83 -6.96
N ASN A 233 4.63 -19.21 -6.27
CA ASN A 233 5.77 -18.32 -6.05
C ASN A 233 6.33 -17.85 -7.39
N PRO A 234 6.62 -16.55 -7.54
CA PRO A 234 7.29 -16.04 -8.72
C PRO A 234 8.67 -16.67 -8.88
N THR A 235 9.20 -16.61 -10.09
CA THR A 235 10.60 -16.90 -10.36
C THR A 235 11.28 -15.64 -10.87
N VAL A 236 12.62 -15.61 -10.80
CA VAL A 236 13.38 -14.42 -11.16
C VAL A 236 14.64 -14.80 -11.91
N VAL A 237 14.97 -14.04 -12.94
CA VAL A 237 16.29 -14.01 -13.57
C VAL A 237 16.89 -12.65 -13.26
N VAL A 238 18.17 -12.65 -12.87
CA VAL A 238 18.86 -11.43 -12.45
C VAL A 238 20.18 -11.33 -13.20
N ALA A 239 20.47 -10.12 -13.69
CA ALA A 239 21.77 -9.75 -14.24
C ALA A 239 22.31 -8.54 -13.47
N ILE A 240 23.62 -8.47 -13.34
CA ILE A 240 24.33 -7.33 -12.73
C ILE A 240 25.43 -6.87 -13.67
N GLU A 241 25.54 -5.56 -13.87
CA GLU A 241 26.58 -4.94 -14.67
C GLU A 241 27.14 -3.70 -13.98
N GLU A 242 28.42 -3.41 -14.19
CA GLU A 242 29.06 -2.15 -13.80
C GLU A 242 28.74 -1.09 -14.85
N THR A 243 28.22 0.06 -14.40
CA THR A 243 27.84 1.16 -15.31
C THR A 243 28.88 2.27 -15.37
N ASP A 244 29.83 2.30 -14.46
CA ASP A 244 30.94 3.23 -14.53
C ASP A 244 31.97 2.74 -15.55
N SER A 245 32.15 3.50 -16.64
CA SER A 245 33.04 3.12 -17.74
C SER A 245 34.51 2.99 -17.30
N LYS A 246 34.95 3.87 -16.40
CA LYS A 246 36.33 3.85 -15.87
C LYS A 246 36.58 2.59 -15.04
N ILE A 247 35.58 2.21 -14.22
CA ILE A 247 35.68 0.99 -13.41
C ILE A 247 35.60 -0.26 -14.27
N SER A 248 34.66 -0.33 -15.23
CA SER A 248 34.55 -1.49 -16.12
C SER A 248 35.76 -1.66 -17.02
N GLU A 249 36.38 -0.58 -17.50
CA GLU A 249 37.62 -0.61 -18.24
C GLU A 249 38.78 -1.12 -17.38
N PHE A 250 38.88 -0.62 -16.15
CA PHE A 250 39.91 -1.07 -15.19
C PHE A 250 39.77 -2.56 -14.84
N LEU A 251 38.54 -3.03 -14.63
CA LEU A 251 38.27 -4.45 -14.32
C LEU A 251 38.35 -5.35 -15.56
N GLY A 252 38.36 -4.79 -16.76
CA GLY A 252 38.33 -5.52 -18.03
C GLY A 252 37.00 -6.24 -18.28
N SER A 253 35.94 -5.83 -17.59
CA SER A 253 34.60 -6.46 -17.67
C SER A 253 33.50 -5.52 -17.18
N THR A 254 32.34 -5.58 -17.84
CA THR A 254 31.10 -4.93 -17.38
C THR A 254 30.28 -5.82 -16.44
N SER A 255 30.65 -7.08 -16.21
CA SER A 255 29.85 -8.07 -15.48
C SER A 255 29.91 -7.88 -13.96
N ALA A 256 30.16 -6.83 -13.36
CA ALA A 256 30.18 -6.51 -11.91
C ALA A 256 30.35 -7.72 -10.95
N VAL A 257 31.14 -8.72 -11.38
CA VAL A 257 31.57 -9.85 -10.52
C VAL A 257 32.48 -9.34 -9.42
N ASN A 258 33.27 -8.31 -9.71
CA ASN A 258 34.10 -7.57 -8.78
C ASN A 258 33.48 -6.17 -8.58
N ILE A 259 33.39 -5.77 -7.33
CA ILE A 259 32.89 -4.45 -6.88
C ILE A 259 34.06 -3.72 -6.23
N ILE A 260 34.37 -2.54 -6.71
CA ILE A 260 35.37 -1.67 -6.06
C ILE A 260 34.64 -0.82 -5.03
N LYS A 261 34.98 -1.04 -3.77
CA LYS A 261 34.36 -0.39 -2.62
C LYS A 261 34.37 1.14 -2.75
N GLY A 262 33.19 1.73 -2.63
CA GLY A 262 32.99 3.19 -2.66
C GLY A 262 33.07 3.84 -4.04
N LEU A 263 33.32 3.08 -5.12
CA LEU A 263 33.38 3.61 -6.50
C LEU A 263 32.41 2.95 -7.45
N SER A 264 32.26 1.63 -7.36
CA SER A 264 31.40 0.87 -8.29
C SER A 264 29.96 1.36 -8.28
N LYS A 265 29.37 1.38 -9.48
CA LYS A 265 27.98 1.78 -9.74
C LYS A 265 27.23 0.63 -10.41
N PRO A 266 27.01 -0.47 -9.72
CA PRO A 266 26.35 -1.62 -10.31
C PRO A 266 24.89 -1.30 -10.65
N LYS A 267 24.45 -1.77 -11.82
CA LYS A 267 23.07 -1.82 -12.25
C LYS A 267 22.60 -3.27 -12.24
N ILE A 268 21.52 -3.52 -11.51
CA ILE A 268 20.90 -4.84 -11.42
C ILE A 268 19.62 -4.82 -12.25
N THR A 269 19.54 -5.71 -13.23
CA THR A 269 18.35 -5.93 -14.04
C THR A 269 17.64 -7.17 -13.54
N VAL A 270 16.37 -7.03 -13.18
CA VAL A 270 15.54 -8.10 -12.64
C VAL A 270 14.43 -8.43 -13.63
N THR A 271 14.35 -9.69 -14.05
CA THR A 271 13.27 -10.18 -14.91
C THR A 271 12.39 -11.15 -14.12
N PRO A 272 11.28 -10.67 -13.55
CA PRO A 272 10.36 -11.52 -12.81
C PRO A 272 9.48 -12.32 -13.77
N THR A 273 9.21 -13.58 -13.44
CA THR A 273 8.16 -14.39 -14.06
C THR A 273 7.11 -14.72 -13.00
N LEU A 274 5.97 -14.11 -13.17
CA LEU A 274 4.82 -14.31 -12.27
C LEU A 274 4.02 -15.54 -12.70
N LYS A 275 3.39 -16.20 -11.75
CA LYS A 275 2.66 -17.44 -11.99
C LYS A 275 1.17 -17.26 -11.70
N LYS A 276 0.36 -18.10 -12.37
CA LYS A 276 -1.07 -18.26 -12.07
C LYS A 276 -1.82 -16.91 -12.03
N ASN A 277 -1.56 -16.05 -13.04
CA ASN A 277 -2.18 -14.72 -13.21
C ASN A 277 -2.00 -13.73 -12.02
N ALA A 278 -1.02 -13.95 -11.17
CA ALA A 278 -0.61 -12.93 -10.22
C ALA A 278 0.03 -11.74 -10.96
N THR A 279 -0.11 -10.56 -10.42
CA THR A 279 0.58 -9.35 -10.90
C THR A 279 1.76 -9.01 -9.99
N LEU A 280 2.68 -8.19 -10.46
CA LEU A 280 3.78 -7.74 -9.61
C LEU A 280 3.27 -6.78 -8.54
N LYS A 281 3.64 -7.04 -7.30
CA LYS A 281 3.44 -6.11 -6.19
C LYS A 281 4.66 -5.22 -5.98
N SER A 282 5.85 -5.82 -5.91
CA SER A 282 7.09 -5.06 -5.74
C SER A 282 8.33 -5.91 -6.03
N ILE A 283 9.38 -5.23 -6.41
CA ILE A 283 10.74 -5.76 -6.40
C ILE A 283 11.57 -4.88 -5.48
N LEU A 284 12.16 -5.47 -4.45
CA LEU A 284 13.08 -4.83 -3.54
C LEU A 284 14.49 -5.37 -3.80
N VAL A 285 15.44 -4.48 -4.00
CA VAL A 285 16.88 -4.80 -4.08
C VAL A 285 17.61 -4.04 -2.98
N THR A 286 18.37 -4.75 -2.17
CA THR A 286 19.12 -4.18 -1.05
C THR A 286 20.59 -4.58 -1.15
N CYS A 287 21.48 -3.61 -1.09
CA CYS A 287 22.91 -3.85 -0.93
C CYS A 287 23.24 -4.00 0.56
N ASN A 288 24.21 -4.83 0.88
CA ASN A 288 24.65 -5.02 2.28
C ASN A 288 25.41 -3.81 2.88
N ASP A 289 25.56 -2.73 2.15
CA ASP A 289 26.00 -1.42 2.66
C ASP A 289 24.85 -0.54 3.19
N GLY A 290 23.61 -1.00 3.08
CA GLY A 290 22.40 -0.31 3.51
C GLY A 290 21.63 0.41 2.39
N GLN A 291 22.17 0.52 1.18
CA GLN A 291 21.43 1.06 0.04
C GLN A 291 20.28 0.12 -0.35
N SER A 292 19.11 0.68 -0.66
CA SER A 292 17.91 -0.10 -0.96
C SER A 292 17.05 0.64 -1.98
N ILE A 293 16.54 -0.10 -2.97
CA ILE A 293 15.69 0.44 -4.04
C ILE A 293 14.48 -0.49 -4.21
N THR A 294 13.30 0.11 -4.30
CA THR A 294 12.05 -0.61 -4.56
C THR A 294 11.42 -0.12 -5.85
N LYS A 295 10.93 -1.05 -6.68
CA LYS A 295 10.14 -0.74 -7.89
C LYS A 295 8.87 -1.59 -7.95
N ILE A 296 7.81 -0.99 -8.51
CA ILE A 296 6.50 -1.61 -8.70
C ILE A 296 6.10 -1.70 -10.18
N SER A 297 6.86 -1.05 -11.08
CA SER A 297 6.63 -1.02 -12.53
C SER A 297 7.95 -1.09 -13.29
N ALA A 298 7.87 -1.54 -14.53
CA ALA A 298 9.01 -1.57 -15.44
C ALA A 298 9.50 -0.14 -15.81
N PRO A 299 10.78 0.01 -16.17
CA PRO A 299 11.81 -1.02 -16.25
C PRO A 299 12.32 -1.43 -14.86
N TYR A 300 12.60 -2.73 -14.69
CA TYR A 300 13.09 -3.26 -13.42
C TYR A 300 14.62 -3.25 -13.38
N GLU A 301 15.19 -2.07 -13.52
CA GLU A 301 16.62 -1.79 -13.45
C GLU A 301 16.90 -0.99 -12.17
N PHE A 302 17.87 -1.43 -11.39
CA PHE A 302 18.21 -0.88 -10.08
C PHE A 302 19.64 -0.40 -10.11
N SER A 303 19.84 0.91 -10.21
CA SER A 303 21.17 1.52 -10.26
C SER A 303 21.59 1.96 -8.87
N PHE A 304 22.71 1.43 -8.41
CA PHE A 304 23.35 1.80 -7.16
C PHE A 304 24.53 2.73 -7.44
N ASN A 305 24.87 3.56 -6.47
CA ASN A 305 25.96 4.52 -6.60
C ASN A 305 26.99 4.29 -5.49
N ASN A 306 28.25 4.19 -5.89
CA ASN A 306 29.39 4.17 -4.99
C ASN A 306 29.20 3.15 -3.83
N VAL A 307 28.88 1.91 -4.19
CA VAL A 307 28.51 0.89 -3.20
C VAL A 307 29.69 0.54 -2.29
N GLY A 308 29.39 0.43 -1.00
CA GLY A 308 30.33 -0.03 0.02
C GLY A 308 30.27 -1.54 0.27
N GLY A 309 29.35 -2.24 -0.38
CA GLY A 309 29.10 -3.67 -0.26
C GLY A 309 29.06 -4.37 -1.61
N ALA A 310 29.10 -5.70 -1.60
CA ALA A 310 29.10 -6.53 -2.81
C ALA A 310 28.07 -7.65 -2.78
N LYS A 311 27.19 -7.64 -1.80
CA LYS A 311 26.10 -8.60 -1.64
C LYS A 311 24.78 -7.89 -1.85
N PHE A 312 23.98 -8.40 -2.81
CA PHE A 312 22.68 -7.84 -3.13
C PHE A 312 21.58 -8.87 -2.89
N ASP A 313 20.65 -8.54 -2.02
CA ASP A 313 19.46 -9.34 -1.74
C ASP A 313 18.30 -8.79 -2.56
N ILE A 314 17.72 -9.64 -3.41
CA ILE A 314 16.60 -9.32 -4.29
C ILE A 314 15.38 -10.07 -3.78
N THR A 315 14.28 -9.34 -3.54
CA THR A 315 12.99 -9.93 -3.18
C THR A 315 11.94 -9.49 -4.20
N VAL A 316 11.38 -10.45 -4.92
CA VAL A 316 10.25 -10.22 -5.84
C VAL A 316 8.99 -10.71 -5.16
N THR A 317 8.01 -9.84 -5.00
CA THR A 317 6.72 -10.13 -4.35
C THR A 317 5.59 -9.91 -5.34
N ASP A 318 4.70 -10.88 -5.44
CA ASP A 318 3.50 -10.81 -6.27
C ASP A 318 2.28 -10.22 -5.53
N SER A 319 1.17 -10.04 -6.23
CA SER A 319 -0.09 -9.51 -5.69
C SER A 319 -0.74 -10.39 -4.63
N ARG A 320 -0.41 -11.68 -4.58
CA ARG A 320 -0.84 -12.65 -3.56
C ARG A 320 0.06 -12.67 -2.32
N ASN A 321 1.13 -11.85 -2.29
CA ASN A 321 2.20 -11.86 -1.30
C ASN A 321 3.11 -13.11 -1.33
N ASN A 322 3.05 -13.90 -2.41
CA ASN A 322 4.08 -14.90 -2.62
C ASN A 322 5.36 -14.19 -3.05
N PHE A 323 6.50 -14.72 -2.66
CA PHE A 323 7.76 -14.09 -2.98
C PHE A 323 8.84 -15.11 -3.33
N VAL A 324 9.82 -14.63 -4.06
CA VAL A 324 11.10 -15.30 -4.26
C VAL A 324 12.23 -14.38 -3.80
N LYS A 325 13.21 -14.97 -3.15
CA LYS A 325 14.45 -14.29 -2.79
C LYS A 325 15.57 -14.81 -3.66
N TYR A 326 16.37 -13.90 -4.16
CA TYR A 326 17.58 -14.20 -4.89
C TYR A 326 18.72 -13.36 -4.33
N GLN A 327 19.92 -13.89 -4.35
CA GLN A 327 21.09 -13.21 -3.83
C GLN A 327 22.21 -13.21 -4.85
N ILE A 328 22.77 -12.03 -5.10
CA ILE A 328 24.02 -11.88 -5.85
C ILE A 328 25.14 -11.70 -4.84
N ASN A 329 26.20 -12.45 -5.01
CA ASN A 329 27.42 -12.30 -4.24
C ASN A 329 28.56 -11.96 -5.21
N SER A 330 28.94 -10.71 -5.28
CA SER A 330 30.13 -10.24 -5.99
C SER A 330 31.32 -10.21 -5.03
N SER A 331 32.53 -10.16 -5.56
CA SER A 331 33.75 -9.96 -4.77
C SER A 331 33.92 -8.48 -4.46
N LEU A 332 34.04 -8.13 -3.18
CA LEU A 332 34.39 -6.77 -2.77
C LEU A 332 35.88 -6.57 -2.82
N LEU A 333 36.33 -5.68 -3.67
CA LEU A 333 37.71 -5.23 -3.72
C LEU A 333 37.85 -3.99 -2.84
N ASP A 334 38.70 -4.11 -1.81
CA ASP A 334 38.96 -2.98 -0.93
C ASP A 334 39.59 -1.83 -1.71
N TYR A 335 39.10 -0.65 -1.43
CA TYR A 335 39.57 0.59 -2.02
C TYR A 335 39.21 1.76 -1.11
N LEU A 336 40.05 2.77 -1.15
CA LEU A 336 39.85 4.03 -0.45
C LEU A 336 40.18 5.16 -1.43
N PRO A 337 39.20 5.98 -1.83
CA PRO A 337 39.41 7.07 -2.76
C PRO A 337 40.45 8.07 -2.25
N VAL A 338 41.19 8.63 -3.18
CA VAL A 338 42.15 9.70 -2.87
C VAL A 338 41.40 10.87 -2.25
N LYS A 339 41.91 11.37 -1.12
CA LYS A 339 41.38 12.52 -0.42
C LYS A 339 42.48 13.34 0.22
N ILE A 340 42.56 14.60 -0.16
CA ILE A 340 43.48 15.54 0.46
C ILE A 340 42.94 15.87 1.85
N LEU A 341 43.66 15.49 2.91
CA LEU A 341 43.29 15.78 4.29
C LEU A 341 43.80 17.15 4.72
N SER A 342 45.04 17.48 4.35
CA SER A 342 45.65 18.77 4.57
C SER A 342 46.78 19.01 3.60
N PHE A 343 47.06 20.26 3.30
CA PHE A 343 48.29 20.68 2.65
C PHE A 343 48.60 22.15 2.97
N SER A 344 49.89 22.48 2.91
CA SER A 344 50.36 23.86 3.01
C SER A 344 51.49 24.11 2.02
N PHE A 345 51.49 25.34 1.52
CA PHE A 345 52.61 25.91 0.78
C PHE A 345 53.16 27.08 1.60
N GLU A 346 54.33 26.91 2.14
CA GLU A 346 54.98 27.91 2.95
C GLU A 346 56.20 28.47 2.23
N ARG A 347 56.31 29.77 2.13
CA ARG A 347 57.45 30.42 1.53
C ARG A 347 58.66 30.28 2.50
N GLU A 348 59.79 29.85 1.98
CA GLU A 348 61.00 29.64 2.78
C GLU A 348 61.44 30.89 3.56
N SER A 349 61.35 32.07 2.92
CA SER A 349 61.53 33.38 3.59
C SER A 349 60.79 34.48 2.82
N SER A 350 60.66 35.65 3.44
CA SER A 350 59.97 36.80 2.83
C SER A 350 60.58 37.27 1.48
N VAL A 351 61.81 36.83 1.16
CA VAL A 351 62.51 37.20 -0.06
C VAL A 351 62.85 36.00 -0.93
N SER A 352 62.37 34.83 -0.57
CA SER A 352 62.60 33.58 -1.34
C SER A 352 61.52 33.32 -2.36
N ASN A 353 61.91 32.83 -3.53
CA ASN A 353 61.03 32.29 -4.58
C ASN A 353 60.71 30.82 -4.34
N ASN A 354 61.35 30.17 -3.35
CA ASN A 354 61.12 28.78 -3.02
C ASN A 354 60.01 28.66 -2.01
N PHE A 355 59.35 27.50 -2.06
CA PHE A 355 58.32 27.10 -1.11
C PHE A 355 58.60 25.72 -0.56
N THR A 356 58.06 25.47 0.59
CA THR A 356 57.99 24.13 1.18
C THR A 356 56.55 23.64 1.10
N LEU A 357 56.35 22.47 0.51
CA LEU A 357 55.06 21.78 0.47
C LEU A 357 55.04 20.72 1.59
N ASN A 358 54.03 20.81 2.42
CA ASN A 358 53.62 19.76 3.35
C ASN A 358 52.20 19.31 3.01
N ALA A 359 51.95 17.99 2.96
CA ALA A 359 50.62 17.48 2.67
C ALA A 359 50.37 16.11 3.33
N GLU A 360 49.15 15.90 3.70
CA GLU A 360 48.62 14.60 4.10
C GLU A 360 47.46 14.23 3.20
N VAL A 361 47.52 13.05 2.58
CA VAL A 361 46.48 12.56 1.67
C VAL A 361 46.14 11.12 2.06
N GLU A 362 44.88 10.85 2.16
CA GLU A 362 44.37 9.50 2.29
C GLU A 362 44.26 8.87 0.90
N ALA A 363 44.78 7.64 0.71
CA ALA A 363 44.68 6.88 -0.51
C ALA A 363 44.91 5.41 -0.23
N PHE A 364 44.34 4.51 -1.02
CA PHE A 364 44.52 3.07 -0.84
C PHE A 364 45.94 2.62 -1.17
N SER A 365 46.64 2.01 -0.23
CA SER A 365 48.04 1.54 -0.42
C SER A 365 48.15 0.08 -0.87
N GLY A 366 47.01 -0.61 -1.09
CA GLY A 366 46.98 -2.01 -1.50
C GLY A 366 47.01 -2.22 -3.01
N SER A 367 46.69 -3.45 -3.42
CA SER A 367 46.48 -3.82 -4.81
C SER A 367 45.00 -3.97 -5.11
N ILE A 368 44.59 -3.47 -6.27
CA ILE A 368 43.18 -3.55 -6.75
C ILE A 368 43.22 -4.47 -7.97
N ASN A 369 42.44 -5.54 -7.96
CA ASN A 369 42.38 -6.54 -9.04
C ASN A 369 43.78 -7.05 -9.46
N GLY A 370 44.68 -7.22 -8.48
CA GLY A 370 46.06 -7.67 -8.71
C GLY A 370 47.05 -6.60 -9.19
N GLN A 371 46.58 -5.38 -9.45
CA GLN A 371 47.42 -4.25 -9.85
C GLN A 371 47.70 -3.37 -8.62
N ALA A 372 48.99 -3.11 -8.33
CA ALA A 372 49.38 -2.20 -7.26
C ALA A 372 48.85 -0.78 -7.53
N ASN A 373 48.26 -0.18 -6.53
CA ASN A 373 47.77 1.20 -6.66
C ASN A 373 48.98 2.15 -6.69
N THR A 374 49.10 2.91 -7.76
CA THR A 374 50.18 3.88 -7.96
C THR A 374 49.66 5.29 -7.82
N ILE A 375 50.41 6.12 -7.12
CA ILE A 375 50.06 7.51 -6.85
C ILE A 375 50.84 8.45 -7.75
N SER A 376 50.14 9.47 -8.27
CA SER A 376 50.75 10.65 -8.91
C SER A 376 50.32 11.88 -8.15
N ALA A 377 51.26 12.61 -7.58
CA ALA A 377 51.04 13.89 -6.93
C ALA A 377 51.66 15.00 -7.77
N MET A 378 50.96 16.11 -7.94
CA MET A 378 51.35 17.23 -8.77
C MET A 378 50.98 18.55 -8.12
N TRP A 379 51.68 19.59 -8.50
CA TRP A 379 51.35 20.96 -8.08
C TRP A 379 51.51 21.91 -9.27
N ARG A 380 50.87 23.07 -9.19
CA ARG A 380 51.05 24.19 -10.11
C ARG A 380 50.73 25.53 -9.46
N VAL A 381 51.13 26.60 -10.11
CA VAL A 381 50.84 27.97 -9.66
C VAL A 381 50.05 28.71 -10.74
N ASN A 382 49.01 29.47 -10.30
CA ASN A 382 48.23 30.40 -11.16
C ASN A 382 47.73 29.75 -12.48
N SER A 383 47.26 28.52 -12.38
CA SER A 383 46.78 27.74 -13.55
C SER A 383 47.85 27.45 -14.59
N GLY A 384 49.14 27.52 -14.23
CA GLY A 384 50.27 27.10 -15.08
C GLY A 384 50.28 25.59 -15.34
N GLU A 385 51.43 25.13 -15.92
CA GLU A 385 51.64 23.70 -16.17
C GLU A 385 51.79 22.91 -14.86
N TRP A 386 51.26 21.68 -14.86
CA TRP A 386 51.42 20.76 -13.74
C TRP A 386 52.84 20.25 -13.60
N THR A 387 53.41 20.39 -12.46
CA THR A 387 54.72 19.83 -12.09
C THR A 387 54.54 18.56 -11.28
N ASN A 388 55.09 17.45 -11.72
CA ASN A 388 55.01 16.17 -11.05
C ASN A 388 55.94 16.11 -9.84
N ILE A 389 55.44 15.57 -8.72
CA ILE A 389 56.21 15.27 -7.51
C ILE A 389 56.73 13.84 -7.66
N ALA A 390 57.95 13.68 -8.20
CA ALA A 390 58.53 12.36 -8.49
C ALA A 390 59.07 11.65 -7.25
N SER A 391 59.39 12.37 -6.18
CA SER A 391 59.96 11.86 -4.92
C SER A 391 59.66 12.80 -3.77
N GLY A 392 60.02 12.44 -2.56
CA GLY A 392 59.79 13.29 -1.38
C GLY A 392 58.45 13.05 -0.68
N PHE A 393 57.83 11.91 -0.96
CA PHE A 393 56.65 11.47 -0.19
C PHE A 393 56.77 10.00 0.23
N THR A 394 56.11 9.66 1.33
CA THR A 394 55.91 8.27 1.75
C THR A 394 54.46 7.86 1.43
N PHE A 395 54.28 6.59 1.04
CA PHE A 395 52.94 6.02 0.80
C PHE A 395 52.83 4.67 1.48
N GLU A 396 52.26 4.66 2.65
CA GLU A 396 52.05 3.48 3.46
C GLU A 396 50.82 3.63 4.36
N ASN A 397 50.23 2.52 4.77
CA ASN A 397 49.08 2.50 5.68
C ASN A 397 47.89 3.39 5.21
N ASN A 398 47.62 3.37 3.90
CA ASN A 398 46.58 4.21 3.26
C ASN A 398 46.81 5.72 3.43
N LYS A 399 48.03 6.14 3.62
CA LYS A 399 48.37 7.56 3.79
C LYS A 399 49.59 7.94 2.95
N ILE A 400 49.45 9.06 2.25
CA ILE A 400 50.59 9.74 1.60
C ILE A 400 50.96 10.89 2.52
N THR A 401 52.22 10.98 2.84
CA THR A 401 52.78 12.08 3.60
C THR A 401 53.90 12.75 2.79
N ILE A 402 53.73 14.04 2.55
CA ILE A 402 54.76 14.91 1.99
C ILE A 402 55.22 15.81 3.12
N SER A 403 56.51 15.78 3.43
CA SER A 403 57.10 16.59 4.50
C SER A 403 58.24 17.39 3.95
N ASP A 404 58.18 18.69 4.13
CA ASP A 404 59.25 19.64 3.82
C ASP A 404 59.78 19.55 2.37
N LEU A 405 58.91 19.24 1.42
CA LEU A 405 59.29 19.16 0.01
C LEU A 405 59.58 20.55 -0.56
N GLU A 406 60.82 20.78 -0.94
CA GLU A 406 61.24 22.06 -1.54
C GLU A 406 60.75 22.19 -2.98
N LEU A 407 60.09 23.31 -3.25
CA LEU A 407 59.62 23.73 -4.57
C LEU A 407 60.45 24.94 -5.03
N THR A 408 61.47 24.68 -5.81
CA THR A 408 62.46 25.70 -6.24
C THR A 408 61.86 26.67 -7.27
N ASN A 409 62.04 27.97 -7.05
CA ASN A 409 61.57 29.03 -7.97
C ASN A 409 60.07 28.94 -8.35
N ALA A 410 59.22 28.48 -7.44
CA ALA A 410 57.82 28.22 -7.71
C ALA A 410 56.99 29.50 -7.97
N LEU A 411 57.29 30.59 -7.27
CA LEU A 411 56.63 31.89 -7.43
C LEU A 411 57.55 33.01 -6.94
N SER A 412 57.63 34.10 -7.70
CA SER A 412 58.42 35.26 -7.29
C SER A 412 58.00 35.75 -5.92
N TYR A 413 58.97 36.17 -5.11
CA TYR A 413 58.71 36.66 -3.76
C TYR A 413 57.83 37.90 -3.74
N SER A 414 57.83 38.68 -4.80
CA SER A 414 57.00 39.90 -4.92
C SER A 414 55.57 39.64 -5.39
N GLN A 415 55.25 38.41 -5.73
CA GLN A 415 53.93 38.04 -6.27
C GLN A 415 53.09 37.22 -5.32
N SER A 416 51.78 37.46 -5.37
CA SER A 416 50.77 36.56 -4.85
C SER A 416 50.43 35.49 -5.90
N GLY A 417 49.95 34.36 -5.45
CA GLY A 417 49.52 33.31 -6.34
C GLY A 417 48.55 32.34 -5.68
N ILE A 418 47.98 31.46 -6.50
CA ILE A 418 47.19 30.33 -6.07
C ILE A 418 47.95 29.06 -6.40
N PHE A 419 48.28 28.27 -5.38
CA PHE A 419 48.86 26.97 -5.57
C PHE A 419 47.76 25.93 -5.61
N ASP A 420 47.67 25.21 -6.71
CA ASP A 420 46.87 24.00 -6.84
C ASP A 420 47.73 22.78 -6.45
N PHE A 421 47.17 21.91 -5.63
CA PHE A 421 47.69 20.59 -5.32
C PHE A 421 46.72 19.54 -5.84
N TYR A 422 47.25 18.55 -6.56
CA TYR A 422 46.49 17.51 -7.22
C TYR A 422 47.11 16.16 -6.97
N VAL A 423 46.31 15.22 -6.51
CA VAL A 423 46.74 13.83 -6.28
C VAL A 423 45.76 12.92 -6.98
N LYS A 424 46.28 11.93 -7.67
CA LYS A 424 45.49 10.87 -8.31
C LYS A 424 46.13 9.51 -8.11
N ASP A 425 45.30 8.52 -8.12
CA ASP A 425 45.70 7.12 -8.22
C ASP A 425 45.13 6.46 -9.50
N LEU A 426 45.02 5.16 -9.54
CA LEU A 426 44.46 4.43 -10.69
C LEU A 426 43.01 4.76 -10.98
N LEU A 427 42.22 5.06 -9.93
CA LEU A 427 40.74 5.12 -10.02
C LEU A 427 40.14 6.45 -9.61
N SER A 428 40.78 7.18 -8.71
CA SER A 428 40.26 8.45 -8.20
C SER A 428 41.29 9.55 -8.22
N GLU A 429 40.83 10.76 -8.01
CA GLU A 429 41.64 11.96 -7.94
C GLU A 429 41.02 12.96 -6.99
N ASP A 430 41.83 13.78 -6.36
CA ASP A 430 41.43 14.90 -5.56
C ASP A 430 42.33 16.12 -5.82
N LYS A 431 41.73 17.29 -5.72
CA LYS A 431 42.41 18.55 -6.00
C LYS A 431 41.91 19.62 -5.04
N ASP A 432 42.87 20.37 -4.49
CA ASP A 432 42.55 21.54 -3.69
C ASP A 432 43.53 22.69 -4.01
N ALA A 433 43.21 23.90 -3.59
CA ALA A 433 43.96 25.10 -3.91
C ALA A 433 44.14 26.02 -2.70
N LYS A 434 45.31 26.63 -2.57
CA LYS A 434 45.57 27.63 -1.53
C LYS A 434 46.19 28.91 -2.07
N PRO A 435 45.67 30.08 -1.65
CA PRO A 435 46.29 31.34 -1.97
C PRO A 435 47.57 31.55 -1.10
N VAL A 436 48.56 32.12 -1.73
CA VAL A 436 49.82 32.53 -1.08
C VAL A 436 50.05 33.99 -1.31
N SER A 437 50.36 34.69 -0.26
CA SER A 437 50.68 36.14 -0.26
C SER A 437 52.12 36.37 -0.73
N PRO A 438 52.43 37.60 -1.21
CA PRO A 438 53.83 37.98 -1.45
C PRO A 438 54.64 37.88 -0.19
N GLY A 439 55.89 37.56 -0.30
CA GLY A 439 56.86 37.49 0.81
C GLY A 439 57.20 38.87 1.37
N THR A 440 57.28 39.87 0.51
CA THR A 440 57.39 41.26 0.95
C THR A 440 56.01 41.85 1.12
N PRO A 441 55.75 42.64 2.12
CA PRO A 441 54.47 43.32 2.26
C PRO A 441 54.19 44.09 0.96
N THR A 442 52.98 43.89 0.43
CA THR A 442 52.49 44.61 -0.75
C THR A 442 52.37 46.10 -0.46
N VAL A 443 52.46 46.47 0.80
CA VAL A 443 52.30 47.84 1.28
C VAL A 443 53.43 48.14 2.22
N ASP A 444 54.29 49.07 1.89
CA ASP A 444 55.29 49.66 2.79
C ASP A 444 54.81 51.05 3.22
N ILE A 445 54.66 51.22 4.53
CA ILE A 445 54.21 52.47 5.16
C ILE A 445 55.43 53.16 5.74
N GLY A 446 56.11 53.98 4.91
CA GLY A 446 57.14 54.87 5.42
C GLY A 446 56.60 56.07 6.17
N LYS A 447 57.52 56.84 6.83
CA LYS A 447 57.12 58.07 7.59
C LYS A 447 56.48 59.14 6.71
N SER A 448 56.64 59.08 5.38
CA SER A 448 56.17 60.08 4.42
C SER A 448 55.52 59.54 3.14
N ASP A 449 55.55 58.23 2.94
CA ASP A 449 55.05 57.58 1.71
C ASP A 449 54.38 56.26 2.02
N PHE A 450 53.39 55.97 1.17
CA PHE A 450 52.68 54.68 1.09
C PHE A 450 53.10 54.05 -0.23
N GLN A 451 53.93 52.99 -0.19
CA GLN A 451 54.35 52.26 -1.35
C GLN A 451 53.62 50.92 -1.42
N VAL A 452 52.99 50.63 -2.59
CA VAL A 452 52.38 49.36 -2.90
C VAL A 452 53.27 48.62 -3.89
N ASN A 453 53.89 47.55 -3.46
CA ASN A 453 54.66 46.70 -4.32
C ASN A 453 53.72 45.60 -4.93
N GLY A 454 53.25 45.86 -6.16
CA GLY A 454 52.30 45.01 -6.86
C GLY A 454 50.98 45.70 -7.19
N SER A 455 50.03 44.97 -7.69
CA SER A 455 48.71 45.53 -7.97
C SER A 455 47.93 45.72 -6.67
N LEU A 456 47.71 46.99 -6.30
CA LEU A 456 46.84 47.35 -5.18
C LEU A 456 45.38 47.04 -5.59
N PHE A 457 44.90 45.87 -5.27
CA PHE A 457 43.46 45.67 -5.16
C PHE A 457 43.02 46.30 -3.83
N VAL A 458 42.87 47.60 -3.80
CA VAL A 458 42.01 48.25 -2.83
C VAL A 458 40.58 47.92 -3.29
N ALA A 459 40.11 46.75 -2.94
CA ALA A 459 38.70 46.56 -2.88
C ALA A 459 38.18 47.65 -1.95
N ASP A 460 37.25 48.49 -2.38
CA ASP A 460 36.44 49.42 -1.59
C ASP A 460 35.90 48.83 -0.27
N ILE A 461 36.08 47.56 -0.08
CA ILE A 461 35.65 46.70 0.99
C ILE A 461 36.46 46.89 2.29
N LEU A 462 37.74 47.19 2.22
CA LEU A 462 38.61 47.36 3.42
C LEU A 462 38.53 48.74 4.07
N ALA A 463 38.03 49.75 3.35
CA ALA A 463 37.88 51.12 3.88
C ALA A 463 36.49 51.38 4.50
N GLN A 464 35.52 50.55 4.25
CA GLN A 464 34.17 50.70 4.80
C GLN A 464 33.83 49.57 5.79
N ASN A 465 33.87 49.92 7.09
CA ASN A 465 33.19 49.24 8.21
C ASN A 465 32.99 47.72 8.12
N LYS A 466 33.42 46.97 9.12
CA LYS A 466 33.07 45.55 9.39
C LYS A 466 31.63 45.14 8.98
N LYS A 467 30.71 46.10 8.93
CA LYS A 467 29.32 45.93 8.53
C LYS A 467 29.14 45.61 7.05
N ASN A 468 30.03 46.06 6.16
CA ASN A 468 29.92 45.80 4.72
C ASN A 468 30.50 44.46 4.33
N VAL A 469 31.55 43.96 5.01
CA VAL A 469 32.11 42.62 4.77
C VAL A 469 31.09 41.54 5.15
N MET A 470 30.38 41.72 6.24
CA MET A 470 29.33 40.77 6.64
C MET A 470 28.15 40.83 5.66
N ASN A 471 27.78 42.02 5.17
CA ASN A 471 26.74 42.13 4.12
C ASN A 471 27.13 41.47 2.80
N GLU A 472 28.39 41.49 2.38
CA GLU A 472 28.87 40.80 1.18
C GLU A 472 28.90 39.26 1.35
N ILE A 473 29.21 38.78 2.54
CA ILE A 473 29.08 37.33 2.85
C ILE A 473 27.61 36.92 2.82
N TYR A 474 26.69 37.73 3.33
CA TYR A 474 25.24 37.46 3.23
C TYR A 474 24.69 37.60 1.80
N LYS A 475 25.25 38.49 0.96
CA LYS A 475 24.87 38.63 -0.45
C LYS A 475 25.26 37.44 -1.33
N ARG A 476 26.19 36.58 -0.90
CA ARG A 476 26.61 35.40 -1.67
C ARG A 476 25.59 34.25 -1.66
N THR A 477 24.58 34.32 -0.83
CA THR A 477 23.50 33.34 -0.84
C THR A 477 22.21 34.04 -1.25
N GLU A 478 21.96 34.08 -2.55
CA GLU A 478 20.74 34.68 -3.10
C GLU A 478 19.52 33.87 -2.62
N CYS A 479 18.76 34.40 -1.71
CA CYS A 479 17.56 33.76 -1.18
C CYS A 479 16.45 34.76 -0.85
N ILE A 480 15.22 34.29 -0.88
CA ILE A 480 14.05 34.95 -0.33
C ILE A 480 13.47 34.10 0.79
N THR A 481 13.12 34.72 1.90
CA THR A 481 12.35 34.11 2.97
C THR A 481 11.04 34.88 3.15
N ALA A 482 9.92 34.20 2.97
CA ALA A 482 8.60 34.79 3.16
C ALA A 482 7.84 34.09 4.30
N SER A 483 6.97 34.84 4.97
CA SER A 483 6.23 34.39 6.16
C SER A 483 4.80 34.95 6.15
N ILE A 484 4.02 34.57 7.16
CA ILE A 484 2.70 35.14 7.44
C ILE A 484 2.73 36.04 8.67
N LEU A 485 2.01 37.15 8.62
CA LEU A 485 1.78 38.04 9.76
C LEU A 485 0.31 38.11 10.21
N ALA A 486 -0.57 37.39 9.52
CA ALA A 486 -1.97 37.31 9.86
C ALA A 486 -2.40 35.84 10.02
N LYS A 487 -3.29 35.59 10.99
CA LYS A 487 -3.89 34.28 11.23
C LYS A 487 -4.58 33.77 9.94
N GLN A 488 -4.34 32.51 9.60
CA GLN A 488 -4.99 31.83 8.46
C GLN A 488 -5.56 30.50 8.95
N ASP A 489 -6.87 30.33 8.90
CA ASP A 489 -7.56 29.10 9.31
C ASP A 489 -7.31 27.99 8.28
N ILE A 490 -7.00 26.78 8.73
CA ILE A 490 -6.69 25.65 7.87
C ILE A 490 -7.98 24.87 7.54
N SER A 491 -8.28 24.78 6.26
CA SER A 491 -9.25 23.83 5.68
C SER A 491 -8.53 22.66 5.01
N SER A 492 -9.28 21.74 4.39
CA SER A 492 -8.65 20.68 3.58
C SER A 492 -7.94 21.30 2.37
N ASN A 493 -6.67 20.90 2.16
CA ASN A 493 -5.79 21.43 1.10
C ASN A 493 -5.71 22.97 1.06
N TYR A 494 -5.63 23.58 2.23
CA TYR A 494 -5.58 25.04 2.33
C TYR A 494 -4.29 25.61 1.72
N ILE A 495 -4.43 26.47 0.70
CA ILE A 495 -3.29 27.16 0.08
C ILE A 495 -2.88 28.36 0.96
N VAL A 496 -1.71 28.26 1.58
CA VAL A 496 -1.20 29.27 2.51
C VAL A 496 -0.86 30.57 1.76
N ASN A 497 -1.33 31.68 2.26
CA ASN A 497 -1.04 33.02 1.73
C ASN A 497 0.11 33.68 2.50
N LEU A 498 1.34 33.55 1.99
CA LEU A 498 2.52 34.26 2.52
C LEU A 498 2.34 35.76 2.23
N ASN A 499 2.40 36.60 3.25
CA ASN A 499 2.06 38.02 3.11
C ASN A 499 3.16 38.98 3.56
N THR A 500 4.33 38.47 3.93
CA THR A 500 5.47 39.31 4.28
C THR A 500 6.79 38.68 3.82
N VAL A 501 7.72 39.51 3.42
CA VAL A 501 9.10 39.11 3.09
C VAL A 501 9.97 39.42 4.32
N LEU A 502 10.59 38.40 4.88
CA LEU A 502 11.52 38.55 6.02
C LEU A 502 12.92 38.91 5.53
N ASN A 503 13.34 38.35 4.42
CA ASN A 503 14.62 38.63 3.79
C ASN A 503 14.48 38.39 2.26
N ASN A 504 15.06 39.26 1.44
CA ASN A 504 15.21 39.07 -0.01
C ASN A 504 16.49 39.77 -0.48
N ASN A 505 17.46 38.99 -0.92
CA ASN A 505 18.72 39.46 -1.47
C ASN A 505 18.98 38.89 -2.87
N THR A 506 17.93 38.73 -3.66
CA THR A 506 17.98 38.06 -4.97
C THR A 506 17.92 39.04 -6.14
N ASP A 507 18.09 40.33 -5.93
CA ASP A 507 18.00 41.37 -6.96
C ASP A 507 16.76 41.24 -7.87
N SER A 508 15.63 40.97 -7.24
CA SER A 508 14.31 40.70 -7.87
C SER A 508 14.18 39.40 -8.68
N LYS A 509 15.19 38.50 -8.66
CA LYS A 509 15.10 37.17 -9.26
C LYS A 509 14.06 36.27 -8.58
N LEU A 510 13.77 36.53 -7.32
CA LEU A 510 12.69 35.90 -6.55
C LEU A 510 11.80 36.98 -5.95
N THR A 511 10.51 36.87 -6.15
CA THR A 511 9.54 37.86 -5.64
C THR A 511 8.35 37.18 -4.97
N LEU A 512 7.76 37.83 -3.97
CA LEU A 512 6.52 37.37 -3.34
C LEU A 512 5.32 37.91 -4.13
N VAL A 513 4.57 37.04 -4.79
CA VAL A 513 3.40 37.38 -5.62
C VAL A 513 2.23 36.46 -5.23
N ASN A 514 1.06 37.03 -4.95
CA ASN A 514 -0.16 36.30 -4.60
C ASN A 514 0.07 35.21 -3.52
N GLY A 515 0.90 35.52 -2.51
CA GLY A 515 1.22 34.61 -1.42
C GLY A 515 2.15 33.45 -1.78
N LYS A 516 2.83 33.51 -2.91
CA LYS A 516 3.80 32.52 -3.41
C LYS A 516 5.09 33.21 -3.81
N ILE A 517 6.21 32.47 -3.77
CA ILE A 517 7.49 32.95 -4.26
C ILE A 517 7.54 32.66 -5.76
N LYS A 518 7.59 33.70 -6.58
CA LYS A 518 7.70 33.62 -8.04
C LYS A 518 9.17 33.58 -8.46
N ILE A 519 9.50 32.65 -9.32
CA ILE A 519 10.81 32.48 -9.94
C ILE A 519 10.93 33.46 -11.11
N GLY A 520 11.96 34.26 -11.10
CA GLY A 520 12.29 35.20 -12.17
C GLY A 520 13.30 34.66 -13.16
N ALA A 521 13.66 35.52 -14.14
CA ALA A 521 14.56 35.15 -15.22
C ALA A 521 15.96 34.75 -14.71
N GLY A 522 16.57 33.77 -15.39
CA GLY A 522 17.93 33.33 -15.13
C GLY A 522 18.12 32.46 -13.88
N VAL A 523 17.04 31.97 -13.26
CA VAL A 523 17.07 31.01 -12.17
C VAL A 523 16.72 29.64 -12.71
N GLU A 524 17.63 28.69 -12.59
CA GLU A 524 17.47 27.33 -13.13
C GLU A 524 17.32 26.27 -12.02
N ILE A 525 18.00 26.46 -10.89
CA ILE A 525 18.01 25.52 -9.78
C ILE A 525 17.84 26.27 -8.46
N VAL A 526 16.92 25.79 -7.65
CA VAL A 526 16.68 26.35 -6.30
C VAL A 526 16.66 25.25 -5.23
N GLU A 527 17.04 25.60 -4.04
CA GLU A 527 16.76 24.85 -2.82
C GLU A 527 15.56 25.48 -2.12
N VAL A 528 14.61 24.67 -1.72
CA VAL A 528 13.41 25.11 -1.00
C VAL A 528 13.31 24.43 0.36
N THR A 529 12.99 25.18 1.40
CA THR A 529 12.74 24.66 2.75
C THR A 529 11.73 25.54 3.47
N GLY A 530 11.09 25.02 4.50
CA GLY A 530 10.14 25.82 5.25
C GLY A 530 9.56 25.12 6.47
N ASN A 531 8.75 25.87 7.21
CA ASN A 531 8.06 25.40 8.39
C ASN A 531 6.64 25.95 8.47
N LEU A 532 5.69 25.09 8.82
CA LEU A 532 4.33 25.48 9.20
C LEU A 532 4.14 25.31 10.70
N MET A 533 3.77 26.36 11.39
CA MET A 533 3.41 26.31 12.81
C MET A 533 1.92 26.56 12.97
N VAL A 534 1.25 25.64 13.62
CA VAL A 534 -0.21 25.61 13.76
C VAL A 534 -0.61 25.74 15.22
N ASP A 535 -1.55 26.62 15.49
CA ASP A 535 -2.18 26.85 16.79
C ASP A 535 -3.63 26.32 16.80
N ASN A 536 -4.26 26.36 17.96
CA ASN A 536 -5.62 25.90 18.21
C ASN A 536 -5.81 24.40 17.94
N ILE A 537 -4.88 23.62 18.46
CA ILE A 537 -4.81 22.16 18.26
C ILE A 537 -5.17 21.40 19.54
N THR A 538 -6.11 21.90 20.32
CA THR A 538 -6.61 21.25 21.54
C THR A 538 -7.58 20.11 21.16
N GLY A 539 -7.32 18.92 21.69
CA GLY A 539 -8.14 17.72 21.45
C GLY A 539 -7.30 16.48 21.17
N SER A 540 -7.91 15.32 21.12
CA SER A 540 -7.22 14.05 20.93
C SER A 540 -7.19 13.64 19.44
N GLY A 541 -5.99 13.43 18.89
CA GLY A 541 -5.81 12.54 17.74
C GLY A 541 -5.92 13.17 16.34
N GLY A 542 -5.52 14.42 16.15
CA GLY A 542 -5.42 15.04 14.83
C GLY A 542 -4.02 15.04 14.23
N TYR A 543 -3.90 15.31 12.95
CA TYR A 543 -2.63 15.61 12.29
C TYR A 543 -2.73 16.81 11.37
N VAL A 544 -1.59 17.45 11.13
CA VAL A 544 -1.44 18.51 10.14
C VAL A 544 -0.38 18.08 9.13
N TRP A 545 -0.73 18.20 7.85
CA TRP A 545 0.21 18.08 6.75
C TRP A 545 0.69 19.45 6.29
N GLY A 546 2.00 19.61 6.23
CA GLY A 546 2.65 20.71 5.54
C GLY A 546 3.26 20.22 4.24
N ARG A 547 2.98 20.93 3.14
CA ARG A 547 3.53 20.60 1.83
C ARG A 547 4.11 21.87 1.20
N ILE A 548 5.36 21.80 0.77
CA ILE A 548 5.87 22.78 -0.19
C ILE A 548 5.42 22.31 -1.57
N ALA A 549 4.82 23.19 -2.33
CA ALA A 549 4.18 22.84 -3.59
C ALA A 549 4.51 23.86 -4.71
N LYS A 550 4.44 23.37 -5.92
CA LYS A 550 4.50 24.17 -7.14
C LYS A 550 3.09 24.57 -7.55
N PHE A 551 2.94 25.82 -7.94
CA PHE A 551 1.67 26.40 -8.38
C PHE A 551 1.82 27.00 -9.77
N LYS A 552 0.69 27.19 -10.44
CA LYS A 552 0.57 27.86 -11.74
C LYS A 552 -0.43 29.00 -11.63
N GLU A 553 -0.15 30.12 -12.27
CA GLU A 553 -1.12 31.20 -12.46
C GLU A 553 -2.17 30.77 -13.49
N THR A 554 -3.44 30.99 -13.18
CA THR A 554 -4.59 30.77 -14.06
C THR A 554 -5.47 32.02 -14.05
N ASP A 555 -6.39 32.14 -15.01
CA ASP A 555 -7.35 33.25 -15.05
C ASP A 555 -8.26 33.31 -13.79
N ALA A 556 -8.42 32.21 -13.08
CA ALA A 556 -9.19 32.10 -11.83
C ALA A 556 -8.37 32.32 -10.55
N GLY A 557 -7.03 32.54 -10.69
CA GLY A 557 -6.11 32.70 -9.55
C GLY A 557 -4.90 31.78 -9.61
N VAL A 558 -4.54 31.16 -8.50
CA VAL A 558 -3.37 30.28 -8.39
C VAL A 558 -3.82 28.85 -8.12
N GLU A 559 -3.42 27.93 -9.00
CA GLU A 559 -3.73 26.50 -8.91
C GLU A 559 -2.52 25.69 -8.40
N TRP A 560 -2.75 24.74 -7.50
CA TRP A 560 -1.76 23.80 -7.05
C TRP A 560 -1.50 22.73 -8.12
N VAL A 561 -0.25 22.60 -8.55
CA VAL A 561 0.16 21.69 -9.64
C VAL A 561 0.83 20.43 -9.10
N ASP A 562 1.79 20.56 -8.17
CA ASP A 562 2.60 19.44 -7.70
C ASP A 562 3.13 19.67 -6.27
N THR A 563 3.41 18.57 -5.57
CA THR A 563 4.03 18.58 -4.23
C THR A 563 5.53 18.37 -4.34
N ILE A 564 6.31 19.34 -3.88
CA ILE A 564 7.78 19.31 -3.88
C ILE A 564 8.32 18.57 -2.65
N SER A 565 7.79 18.89 -1.48
CA SER A 565 8.20 18.33 -0.19
C SER A 565 7.00 18.29 0.75
N SER A 566 6.90 17.25 1.56
CA SER A 566 5.82 17.14 2.54
C SER A 566 6.33 16.64 3.88
N SER A 567 5.66 17.05 4.94
CA SER A 567 5.85 16.56 6.30
C SER A 567 4.50 16.41 6.97
N ILE A 568 4.41 15.46 7.88
CA ILE A 568 3.21 15.22 8.68
C ILE A 568 3.58 15.28 10.15
N SER A 569 2.81 16.02 10.93
CA SER A 569 2.97 16.08 12.39
C SER A 569 1.71 15.58 13.06
N PHE A 570 1.86 14.59 13.93
CA PHE A 570 0.76 13.96 14.67
C PHE A 570 0.64 14.57 16.06
N MET A 571 -0.60 14.69 16.51
CA MET A 571 -0.90 15.04 17.90
C MET A 571 -1.29 13.80 18.70
N THR A 572 -0.56 13.56 19.76
CA THR A 572 -0.92 12.58 20.79
C THR A 572 -1.13 13.34 22.11
N ASN A 573 -2.37 13.52 22.52
CA ASN A 573 -2.77 14.01 23.86
C ASN A 573 -1.87 15.10 24.46
N VAL A 574 -1.80 16.28 23.88
CA VAL A 574 -0.96 17.37 24.40
C VAL A 574 -1.79 18.57 24.82
N SER A 575 -1.46 19.09 25.98
CA SER A 575 -1.96 20.38 26.50
C SER A 575 -1.23 21.61 25.91
N SER A 576 -0.37 21.45 24.89
CA SER A 576 0.40 22.55 24.31
C SER A 576 -0.24 23.14 23.06
N ALA A 577 -0.21 24.44 22.94
CA ALA A 577 -0.99 25.24 22.03
C ALA A 577 -0.53 25.22 20.56
N HIS A 578 0.59 24.55 20.21
CA HIS A 578 1.13 24.65 18.85
C HIS A 578 1.87 23.41 18.38
N LEU A 579 1.80 23.16 17.08
CA LEU A 579 2.46 22.08 16.36
C LEU A 579 3.34 22.65 15.24
N SER A 580 4.62 22.30 15.25
CA SER A 580 5.55 22.64 14.18
C SER A 580 5.65 21.50 13.17
N THR A 581 5.51 21.81 11.89
CA THR A 581 5.58 20.86 10.78
C THR A 581 6.67 21.32 9.81
N PRO A 582 7.95 20.99 10.08
CA PRO A 582 9.05 21.34 9.20
C PRO A 582 8.99 20.54 7.90
N CYS A 583 9.02 21.22 6.77
CA CYS A 583 9.13 20.61 5.46
C CYS A 583 10.61 20.43 5.09
N PRO A 584 11.07 19.21 4.81
CA PRO A 584 12.46 18.94 4.47
C PRO A 584 12.93 19.75 3.27
N SER A 585 14.21 20.15 3.29
CA SER A 585 14.85 20.83 2.16
C SER A 585 14.82 19.95 0.90
N ARG A 586 14.58 20.58 -0.25
CA ARG A 586 14.61 19.95 -1.58
C ARG A 586 15.28 20.86 -2.60
N ILE A 587 16.08 20.26 -3.46
CA ILE A 587 16.67 20.91 -4.64
C ILE A 587 15.81 20.55 -5.85
N LEU A 588 15.46 21.54 -6.65
CA LEU A 588 14.61 21.35 -7.83
C LEU A 588 15.03 22.26 -8.98
N ASN A 589 14.80 21.76 -10.21
CA ASN A 589 14.87 22.56 -11.40
C ASN A 589 13.60 23.41 -11.54
N VAL A 590 13.78 24.66 -11.87
CA VAL A 590 12.70 25.64 -12.01
C VAL A 590 12.80 26.38 -13.33
N GLN A 591 11.72 27.03 -13.71
CA GLN A 591 11.64 27.91 -14.88
C GLN A 591 11.09 29.27 -14.46
N GLU A 592 11.38 30.29 -15.29
CA GLU A 592 10.80 31.61 -15.10
C GLU A 592 9.26 31.54 -15.06
N GLY A 593 8.68 32.18 -14.08
CA GLY A 593 7.23 32.17 -13.84
C GLY A 593 6.72 31.08 -12.90
N ASP A 594 7.53 30.07 -12.57
CA ASP A 594 7.15 29.08 -11.54
C ASP A 594 6.83 29.76 -10.21
N LEU A 595 5.80 29.26 -9.55
CA LEU A 595 5.38 29.72 -8.22
C LEU A 595 5.60 28.62 -7.18
N ILE A 596 6.25 28.95 -6.08
CA ILE A 596 6.50 28.04 -4.96
C ILE A 596 5.81 28.57 -3.71
N GLY A 597 5.05 27.73 -3.05
CA GLY A 597 4.28 28.10 -1.87
C GLY A 597 3.99 26.92 -0.97
N PHE A 598 3.12 27.14 0.03
CA PHE A 598 2.65 26.11 0.95
C PHE A 598 1.22 25.69 0.68
N VAL A 599 0.95 24.41 0.91
CA VAL A 599 -0.38 23.84 1.15
C VAL A 599 -0.38 23.27 2.57
N ALA A 600 -1.37 23.62 3.38
CA ALA A 600 -1.63 23.02 4.67
C ALA A 600 -2.91 22.19 4.61
N ASP A 601 -2.89 21.03 5.23
CA ASP A 601 -4.05 20.14 5.33
C ASP A 601 -4.19 19.59 6.74
N LYS A 602 -5.38 19.15 7.11
CA LYS A 602 -5.68 18.66 8.46
C LYS A 602 -6.63 17.48 8.43
N SER A 603 -6.53 16.62 9.44
CA SER A 603 -7.53 15.59 9.73
C SER A 603 -7.60 15.29 11.23
N GLY A 604 -8.74 14.85 11.72
CA GLY A 604 -8.96 14.45 13.11
C GLY A 604 -9.27 15.57 14.09
N PHE A 605 -9.48 16.81 13.63
CA PHE A 605 -9.90 17.96 14.46
C PHE A 605 -11.40 18.18 14.32
N ASN A 606 -12.21 17.51 15.14
CA ASN A 606 -13.68 17.51 14.96
C ASN A 606 -14.35 18.77 15.52
N ASP A 607 -13.80 19.38 16.57
CA ASP A 607 -14.45 20.48 17.31
C ASP A 607 -13.69 21.81 17.27
N VAL A 608 -12.55 21.87 16.60
CA VAL A 608 -11.72 23.09 16.52
C VAL A 608 -11.22 23.34 15.11
N VAL A 609 -11.06 24.61 14.76
CA VAL A 609 -10.43 25.02 13.51
C VAL A 609 -8.99 25.39 13.81
N PRO A 610 -7.99 24.55 13.45
CA PRO A 610 -6.59 24.92 13.57
C PRO A 610 -6.26 26.04 12.60
N TYR A 611 -5.33 26.90 13.00
CA TYR A 611 -4.89 28.02 12.17
C TYR A 611 -3.37 28.16 12.18
N LEU A 612 -2.83 28.75 11.12
CA LEU A 612 -1.42 29.07 11.02
C LEU A 612 -1.09 30.25 11.93
N ARG A 613 -0.01 30.08 12.73
CA ARG A 613 0.42 31.06 13.71
C ARG A 613 1.02 32.30 13.05
N ALA A 614 0.46 33.45 13.36
CA ALA A 614 0.86 34.77 12.84
C ALA A 614 2.05 35.36 13.58
N LEU A 615 3.19 34.66 13.60
CA LEU A 615 4.45 35.18 14.17
C LEU A 615 5.54 35.10 13.10
N LYS A 616 6.41 36.09 13.08
CA LYS A 616 7.45 36.32 12.08
C LYS A 616 8.29 35.07 11.74
N ASP A 617 8.62 34.24 12.73
CA ASP A 617 9.50 33.09 12.57
C ASP A 617 8.76 31.74 12.74
N ALA A 618 7.43 31.76 12.83
CA ALA A 618 6.63 30.56 13.07
C ALA A 618 6.31 29.80 11.79
N THR A 619 5.67 30.48 10.83
CA THR A 619 5.36 29.89 9.51
C THR A 619 6.14 30.66 8.46
N TRP A 620 7.07 29.97 7.80
CA TRP A 620 7.95 30.59 6.82
C TRP A 620 8.34 29.61 5.70
N LEU A 621 8.57 30.16 4.51
CA LEU A 621 9.13 29.47 3.34
C LEU A 621 10.37 30.22 2.88
N GLN A 622 11.44 29.51 2.63
CA GLN A 622 12.67 30.01 2.03
C GLN A 622 12.93 29.35 0.70
N VAL A 623 13.26 30.15 -0.29
CA VAL A 623 13.77 29.71 -1.59
C VAL A 623 15.14 30.32 -1.78
N ARG A 624 16.13 29.47 -2.04
CA ARG A 624 17.54 29.81 -2.23
C ARG A 624 17.95 29.46 -3.66
N ILE A 625 18.57 30.39 -4.36
CA ILE A 625 19.10 30.14 -5.70
C ILE A 625 20.40 29.35 -5.59
N LEU A 626 20.52 28.27 -6.35
CA LEU A 626 21.74 27.48 -6.49
C LEU A 626 22.38 27.67 -7.87
N LYS A 627 21.59 27.92 -8.92
CA LYS A 627 22.02 28.18 -10.29
C LYS A 627 20.99 29.04 -11.03
#